data_0e5546c76c160696a2fc68058ff00b16
#
_entry.id   0e5546c76c160696a2fc68058ff00b16
#
_cell.length_a   1.000
_cell.length_b   1.000
_cell.length_c   1.000
_cell.angle_alpha   90.00
_cell.angle_beta   90.00
_cell.angle_gamma   90.00
#
_symmetry.space_group_name_H-M   'P 1'
#
loop_
_entity.id
_entity.type
_entity.pdbx_description
1 polymer ?
#
loop_
_entity_poly.entity_id
_entity_poly.type
_entity_poly.pdbx_seq_one_letter_code
_entity_poly.pdbx_strand_id
1 'polypeptide(L)'
;MSKEAYRQKAEAKIEEYQAKLNEARAKAKGASADARLEAEKQIGELEKKVDAGRQMLAGIGEAAEDAWENLAKGLDDAWDDISGGITKVSARFK
;
A
#
# COMPACT_ATOMS: atom_id res chain seq x y z
N MET A 1 9.30 -19.68 4.01
CA MET A 1 9.92 -18.48 3.41
C MET A 1 10.82 -17.82 4.46
N SER A 2 12.00 -17.37 4.07
CA SER A 2 12.88 -16.66 4.99
C SER A 2 12.40 -15.24 5.21
N LYS A 3 12.77 -14.66 6.35
CA LYS A 3 12.47 -13.27 6.67
C LYS A 3 13.01 -12.31 5.61
N GLU A 4 14.22 -12.55 5.13
CA GLU A 4 14.82 -11.70 4.09
C GLU A 4 14.05 -11.77 2.77
N ALA A 5 13.64 -12.96 2.35
CA ALA A 5 12.83 -13.11 1.14
C ALA A 5 11.48 -12.41 1.30
N TYR A 6 10.86 -12.51 2.47
CA TYR A 6 9.62 -11.81 2.76
C TYR A 6 9.80 -10.29 2.68
N ARG A 7 10.88 -9.77 3.26
CA ARG A 7 11.18 -8.33 3.21
C ARG A 7 11.32 -7.83 1.78
N GLN A 8 12.04 -8.57 0.95
CA GLN A 8 12.22 -8.20 -0.46
C GLN A 8 10.88 -8.17 -1.21
N LYS A 9 10.02 -9.15 -0.98
CA LYS A 9 8.69 -9.19 -1.59
C LYS A 9 7.82 -8.02 -1.11
N ALA A 10 7.87 -7.72 0.17
CA ALA A 10 7.08 -6.63 0.74
C ALA A 10 7.58 -5.27 0.23
N GLU A 11 8.88 -5.07 0.11
CA GLU A 11 9.45 -3.85 -0.46
C GLU A 11 8.99 -3.65 -1.90
N ALA A 12 8.96 -4.72 -2.70
CA ALA A 12 8.48 -4.67 -4.07
C ALA A 12 6.99 -4.31 -4.12
N LYS A 13 6.17 -4.83 -3.20
CA LYS A 13 4.75 -4.47 -3.12
C LYS A 13 4.57 -2.99 -2.77
N ILE A 14 5.36 -2.48 -1.84
CA ILE A 14 5.30 -1.06 -1.47
C ILE A 14 5.57 -0.18 -2.69
N GLU A 15 6.61 -0.49 -3.46
CA GLU A 15 6.94 0.25 -4.68
C GLU A 15 5.81 0.16 -5.71
N GLU A 16 5.25 -1.03 -5.89
CA GLU A 16 4.14 -1.25 -6.82
C GLU A 16 2.92 -0.43 -6.42
N TYR A 17 2.54 -0.47 -5.15
CA TYR A 17 1.37 0.27 -4.68
C TYR A 17 1.59 1.78 -4.76
N GLN A 18 2.78 2.26 -4.43
CA GLN A 18 3.10 3.68 -4.56
C GLN A 18 3.01 4.13 -6.02
N ALA A 19 3.51 3.32 -6.95
CA ALA A 19 3.43 3.62 -8.38
C ALA A 19 1.97 3.67 -8.86
N LYS A 20 1.14 2.74 -8.41
CA LYS A 20 -0.28 2.72 -8.75
C LYS A 20 -1.03 3.94 -8.19
N LEU A 21 -0.69 4.36 -6.99
CA LEU A 21 -1.28 5.57 -6.40
C LEU A 21 -0.84 6.82 -7.14
N ASN A 22 0.41 6.90 -7.57
CA ASN A 22 0.91 8.01 -8.38
C ASN A 22 0.19 8.06 -9.73
N GLU A 23 -0.05 6.91 -10.35
CA GLU A 23 -0.81 6.80 -11.59
C GLU A 23 -2.25 7.27 -11.42
N ALA A 24 -2.91 6.83 -10.34
CA ALA A 24 -4.28 7.25 -10.03
C ALA A 24 -4.36 8.76 -9.81
N ARG A 25 -3.39 9.33 -9.11
CA ARG A 25 -3.32 10.78 -8.90
C ARG A 25 -3.16 11.53 -10.22
N ALA A 26 -2.31 11.04 -11.11
CA ALA A 26 -2.11 11.66 -12.42
C ALA A 26 -3.41 11.63 -13.24
N LYS A 27 -4.12 10.51 -13.25
CA LYS A 27 -5.40 10.40 -13.95
C LYS A 27 -6.48 11.29 -13.34
N ALA A 28 -6.47 11.45 -12.01
CA ALA A 28 -7.43 12.30 -11.32
C ALA A 28 -7.31 13.76 -11.72
N LYS A 29 -6.15 14.22 -12.13
CA LYS A 29 -5.94 15.62 -12.56
C LYS A 29 -6.80 15.99 -13.77
N GLY A 30 -7.18 15.00 -14.59
CA GLY A 30 -8.05 15.23 -15.75
C GLY A 30 -9.54 15.14 -15.45
N ALA A 31 -9.92 14.83 -14.21
CA ALA A 31 -11.31 14.68 -13.82
C ALA A 31 -11.94 16.02 -13.41
N SER A 32 -13.27 16.03 -13.22
CA SER A 32 -13.96 17.20 -12.67
C SER A 32 -13.44 17.53 -11.28
N ALA A 33 -13.64 18.77 -10.83
CA ALA A 33 -13.15 19.23 -9.53
C ALA A 33 -13.63 18.33 -8.38
N ASP A 34 -14.91 17.99 -8.36
CA ASP A 34 -15.47 17.13 -7.29
C ASP A 34 -14.88 15.73 -7.32
N ALA A 35 -14.77 15.12 -8.50
CA ALA A 35 -14.18 13.78 -8.64
C ALA A 35 -12.71 13.79 -8.27
N ARG A 36 -11.98 14.83 -8.63
CA ARG A 36 -10.57 14.99 -8.29
C ARG A 36 -10.37 15.10 -6.77
N LEU A 37 -11.18 15.93 -6.09
CA LEU A 37 -11.08 16.08 -4.64
C LEU A 37 -11.34 14.77 -3.92
N GLU A 38 -12.36 14.03 -4.34
CA GLU A 38 -12.68 12.74 -3.74
C GLU A 38 -11.55 11.73 -3.97
N ALA A 39 -10.99 11.70 -5.18
CA ALA A 39 -9.88 10.82 -5.50
C ALA A 39 -8.63 11.16 -4.68
N GLU A 40 -8.31 12.44 -4.55
CA GLU A 40 -7.15 12.88 -3.77
C GLU A 40 -7.27 12.49 -2.30
N LYS A 41 -8.49 12.59 -1.76
CA LYS A 41 -8.77 12.16 -0.39
C LYS A 41 -8.52 10.65 -0.23
N GLN A 42 -9.07 9.84 -1.13
CA GLN A 42 -8.91 8.39 -1.08
C GLN A 42 -7.44 7.97 -1.27
N ILE A 43 -6.75 8.61 -2.21
CA ILE A 43 -5.33 8.35 -2.46
C ILE A 43 -4.50 8.71 -1.23
N GLY A 44 -4.78 9.86 -0.61
CA GLY A 44 -4.09 10.27 0.61
C GLY A 44 -4.26 9.28 1.76
N GLU A 45 -5.47 8.74 1.95
CA GLU A 45 -5.72 7.72 2.95
C GLU A 45 -4.95 6.42 2.66
N LEU A 46 -4.88 6.02 1.39
CA LEU A 46 -4.14 4.83 0.98
C LEU A 46 -2.63 5.03 1.14
N GLU A 47 -2.12 6.22 0.86
CA GLU A 47 -0.71 6.54 1.09
C GLU A 47 -0.32 6.42 2.56
N LYS A 48 -1.20 6.85 3.46
CA LYS A 48 -0.97 6.67 4.90
C LYS A 48 -0.92 5.19 5.27
N LYS A 49 -1.75 4.37 4.66
CA LYS A 49 -1.73 2.92 4.89
C LYS A 49 -0.46 2.28 4.35
N VAL A 50 0.03 2.73 3.20
CA VAL A 50 1.31 2.27 2.65
C VAL A 50 2.45 2.63 3.60
N ASP A 51 2.45 3.85 4.13
CA ASP A 51 3.47 4.28 5.10
C ASP A 51 3.42 3.46 6.39
N ALA A 52 2.21 3.15 6.87
CA ALA A 52 2.04 2.26 8.02
C ALA A 52 2.61 0.86 7.71
N GLY A 53 2.39 0.37 6.49
CA GLY A 53 2.98 -0.89 6.04
C GLY A 53 4.50 -0.88 6.03
N ARG A 54 5.11 0.25 5.63
CA ARG A 54 6.57 0.40 5.69
C ARG A 54 7.08 0.30 7.12
N GLN A 55 6.38 0.92 8.07
CA GLN A 55 6.75 0.86 9.48
C GLN A 55 6.61 -0.55 10.03
N MET A 56 5.54 -1.25 9.65
CA MET A 56 5.37 -2.66 10.03
C MET A 56 6.50 -3.52 9.48
N LEU A 57 6.91 -3.27 8.25
CA LEU A 57 8.02 -4.01 7.63
C LEU A 57 9.33 -3.76 8.36
N ALA A 58 9.58 -2.52 8.79
CA ALA A 58 10.76 -2.22 9.60
C ALA A 58 10.74 -3.01 10.91
N GLY A 59 9.57 -3.11 11.55
CA GLY A 59 9.40 -3.92 12.77
C GLY A 59 9.68 -5.40 12.53
N ILE A 60 9.25 -5.92 11.38
CA ILE A 60 9.54 -7.31 10.98
C ILE A 60 11.05 -7.51 10.85
N GLY A 61 11.76 -6.55 10.23
CA GLY A 61 13.21 -6.63 10.08
C GLY A 61 13.96 -6.72 11.40
N GLU A 62 13.43 -6.09 12.44
CA GLU A 62 14.02 -6.07 13.77
C GLU A 62 13.52 -7.19 14.68
N ALA A 63 12.46 -7.91 14.30
CA ALA A 63 11.84 -8.92 15.14
C ALA A 63 12.71 -10.17 15.26
N ALA A 64 12.56 -10.86 16.40
CA ALA A 64 13.21 -12.13 16.63
C ALA A 64 12.71 -13.18 15.62
N GLU A 65 13.53 -14.19 15.37
CA GLU A 65 13.27 -15.20 14.35
C GLU A 65 11.94 -15.94 14.56
N ASP A 66 11.51 -16.10 15.82
CA ASP A 66 10.26 -16.78 16.15
C ASP A 66 9.03 -15.85 16.16
N ALA A 67 9.23 -14.54 16.04
CA ALA A 67 8.16 -13.54 16.14
C ALA A 67 7.78 -12.92 14.79
N TRP A 68 8.68 -12.90 13.82
CA TRP A 68 8.46 -12.14 12.59
C TRP A 68 7.30 -12.69 11.75
N GLU A 69 7.02 -13.99 11.79
CA GLU A 69 5.95 -14.58 10.99
C GLU A 69 4.56 -14.07 11.40
N ASN A 70 4.34 -13.86 12.70
CA ASN A 70 3.09 -13.30 13.17
C ASN A 70 2.92 -11.85 12.72
N LEU A 71 4.01 -11.07 12.75
CA LEU A 71 3.99 -9.70 12.25
C LEU A 71 3.73 -9.68 10.74
N ALA A 72 4.30 -10.63 10.01
CA ALA A 72 4.11 -10.74 8.57
C ALA A 72 2.63 -11.01 8.22
N LYS A 73 1.93 -11.81 9.01
CA LYS A 73 0.49 -12.06 8.79
C LYS A 73 -0.31 -10.77 8.91
N GLY A 74 0.00 -9.94 9.89
CA GLY A 74 -0.65 -8.65 10.05
C GLY A 74 -0.38 -7.73 8.85
N LEU A 75 0.85 -7.75 8.34
CA LEU A 75 1.20 -6.96 7.16
C LEU A 75 0.50 -7.49 5.90
N ASP A 76 0.36 -8.82 5.76
CA ASP A 76 -0.36 -9.40 4.62
C ASP A 76 -1.82 -8.96 4.62
N ASP A 77 -2.46 -8.89 5.78
CA ASP A 77 -3.83 -8.38 5.89
C ASP A 77 -3.91 -6.91 5.49
N ALA A 78 -2.91 -6.11 5.86
CA ALA A 78 -2.84 -4.71 5.47
C ALA A 78 -2.67 -4.57 3.95
N TRP A 79 -1.89 -5.45 3.30
CA TRP A 79 -1.74 -5.44 1.85
C TRP A 79 -3.06 -5.71 1.14
N ASP A 80 -3.87 -6.63 1.63
CA ASP A 80 -5.18 -6.92 1.05
C ASP A 80 -6.09 -5.69 1.10
N ASP A 81 -6.10 -4.97 2.22
CA ASP A 81 -6.87 -3.75 2.38
C ASP A 81 -6.40 -2.66 1.42
N ILE A 82 -5.09 -2.46 1.32
CA ILE A 82 -4.50 -1.47 0.43
C ILE A 82 -4.80 -1.81 -1.03
N SER A 83 -4.61 -3.06 -1.42
CA SER A 83 -4.88 -3.52 -2.78
C SER A 83 -6.34 -3.30 -3.17
N GLY A 84 -7.27 -3.61 -2.28
CA GLY A 84 -8.70 -3.38 -2.49
C GLY A 84 -9.02 -1.89 -2.69
N GLY A 85 -8.42 -1.04 -1.88
CA GLY A 85 -8.60 0.41 -2.00
C GLY A 85 -8.04 0.97 -3.30
N ILE A 86 -6.87 0.50 -3.71
CA ILE A 86 -6.25 0.91 -4.98
C ILE A 86 -7.13 0.49 -6.17
N THR A 87 -7.67 -0.73 -6.13
CA THR A 87 -8.57 -1.20 -7.17
C THR A 87 -9.80 -0.30 -7.30
N LYS A 88 -10.38 0.10 -6.18
CA LYS A 88 -11.55 0.98 -6.15
C LYS A 88 -11.25 2.36 -6.74
N VAL A 89 -10.17 3.00 -6.30
CA VAL A 89 -9.84 4.33 -6.79
C VAL A 89 -9.45 4.31 -8.27
N SER A 90 -8.73 3.27 -8.71
CA SER A 90 -8.31 3.12 -10.10
C SER A 90 -9.51 2.90 -11.03
N ALA A 91 -10.54 2.19 -10.56
CA ALA A 91 -11.73 1.92 -11.38
C ALA A 91 -12.49 3.19 -11.78
N ARG A 92 -12.32 4.27 -11.04
CA ARG A 92 -12.97 5.56 -11.35
C ARG A 92 -12.38 6.26 -12.58
N PHE A 93 -11.15 5.88 -12.97
CA PHE A 93 -10.40 6.58 -14.02
C PHE A 93 -10.00 5.66 -15.17
N LYS A 94 -10.79 4.66 -15.43
CA LYS A 94 -10.58 3.78 -16.58
C LYS A 94 -10.91 4.48 -17.89
#